data_e8980ff8ac6acdc3762c11aa39c03e96
#
_entry.id   e8980ff8ac6acdc3762c11aa39c03e96
#
_cell.length_a   1.000
_cell.length_b   1.000
_cell.length_c   1.000
_cell.angle_alpha   90.00
_cell.angle_beta   90.00
_cell.angle_gamma   90.00
#
_symmetry.space_group_name_H-M   'P 1'
#
loop_
_entity.id
_entity.type
_entity.pdbx_description
1 polymer ?
#
loop_
_entity_poly.entity_id
_entity_poly.type
_entity_poly.pdbx_seq_one_letter_code
_entity_poly.pdbx_strand_id
1 'polypeptide(L)'
;MSMTVKQAQEALEHLGYDLGPAGADGDAGSLTIRALTAFQKSVGLKADGLLGPRTEAKLKAATPEAGTKDKTPPAPLAAEPDMPPWLTSASHDLGLHEGVGKANNPKVVALFKDAGFAGVKDDATAWCAAFVGAHLQRSGFKPSGSLAARSYEAWGVGLKNPVLGCVCTKKRGNSSWQGHVFFVVGLSADGKTVFGLGGNQSDAVTVAAFKRSEVTSFRWPSSLPVPKTTDLPTSVAGAKAGVSEA
;
A
#
# COMPACT_ATOMS: atom_id res chain seq x y z
N MET A 1 6.75 -22.90 6.70
CA MET A 1 5.49 -22.16 6.97
C MET A 1 5.79 -20.67 6.87
N SER A 2 4.92 -19.91 6.22
CA SER A 2 5.02 -18.46 6.14
C SER A 2 4.70 -17.86 7.51
N MET A 3 5.35 -16.74 7.85
CA MET A 3 5.13 -16.01 9.09
C MET A 3 3.81 -15.24 8.99
N THR A 4 2.98 -15.32 10.04
CA THR A 4 1.76 -14.50 10.12
C THR A 4 2.11 -13.06 10.48
N VAL A 5 1.18 -12.11 10.23
CA VAL A 5 1.36 -10.70 10.64
C VAL A 5 1.60 -10.60 12.14
N LYS A 6 0.82 -11.33 12.96
CA LYS A 6 0.98 -11.36 14.41
C LYS A 6 2.39 -11.81 14.83
N GLN A 7 2.90 -12.89 14.22
CA GLN A 7 4.26 -13.37 14.50
C GLN A 7 5.33 -12.34 14.09
N ALA A 8 5.11 -11.63 13.00
CA ALA A 8 6.01 -10.55 12.59
C ALA A 8 5.96 -9.35 13.56
N GLN A 9 4.78 -9.01 14.06
CA GLN A 9 4.60 -7.98 15.09
C GLN A 9 5.30 -8.37 16.38
N GLU A 10 5.10 -9.60 16.88
CA GLU A 10 5.78 -10.14 18.06
C GLU A 10 7.32 -10.09 17.90
N ALA A 11 7.82 -10.43 16.71
CA ALA A 11 9.24 -10.34 16.40
C ALA A 11 9.73 -8.87 16.41
N LEU A 12 8.97 -7.94 15.84
CA LEU A 12 9.28 -6.52 15.82
C LEU A 12 9.29 -5.91 17.23
N GLU A 13 8.31 -6.25 18.07
CA GLU A 13 8.29 -5.82 19.48
C GLU A 13 9.52 -6.36 20.25
N HIS A 14 9.86 -7.63 20.02
CA HIS A 14 11.05 -8.22 20.62
C HIS A 14 12.34 -7.49 20.21
N LEU A 15 12.39 -6.98 18.99
CA LEU A 15 13.47 -6.17 18.46
C LEU A 15 13.40 -4.68 18.90
N GLY A 16 12.39 -4.31 19.70
CA GLY A 16 12.25 -2.96 20.26
C GLY A 16 11.54 -1.95 19.36
N TYR A 17 10.85 -2.40 18.31
CA TYR A 17 10.01 -1.53 17.48
C TYR A 17 8.67 -1.26 18.17
N ASP A 18 8.25 0.00 18.15
CA ASP A 18 6.98 0.44 18.74
C ASP A 18 5.81 0.14 17.78
N LEU A 19 4.89 -0.70 18.22
CA LEU A 19 3.63 -1.04 17.55
C LEU A 19 2.43 -0.32 18.17
N GLY A 20 2.65 0.56 19.14
CA GLY A 20 1.60 1.29 19.85
C GLY A 20 0.82 0.43 20.84
N PRO A 21 -0.29 0.95 21.38
CA PRO A 21 -1.01 0.31 22.48
C PRO A 21 -1.72 -1.01 22.09
N ALA A 22 -1.95 -1.27 20.81
CA ALA A 22 -2.55 -2.51 20.34
C ALA A 22 -1.54 -3.66 20.25
N GLY A 23 -0.24 -3.34 20.17
CA GLY A 23 0.83 -4.35 20.10
C GLY A 23 0.69 -5.32 18.93
N ALA A 24 0.98 -6.59 19.19
CA ALA A 24 0.89 -7.68 18.21
C ALA A 24 -0.57 -8.19 18.06
N ASP A 25 -1.43 -7.37 17.51
CA ASP A 25 -2.86 -7.66 17.31
C ASP A 25 -3.17 -8.56 16.09
N GLY A 26 -2.22 -8.73 15.19
CA GLY A 26 -2.36 -9.49 13.94
C GLY A 26 -2.83 -8.64 12.76
N ASP A 27 -3.11 -7.35 12.96
CA ASP A 27 -3.49 -6.42 11.91
C ASP A 27 -2.26 -5.68 11.36
N ALA A 28 -2.12 -5.64 10.03
CA ALA A 28 -1.05 -4.89 9.36
C ALA A 28 -1.41 -3.38 9.30
N GLY A 29 -1.60 -2.76 10.47
CA GLY A 29 -1.87 -1.34 10.59
C GLY A 29 -0.65 -0.45 10.30
N SER A 30 -0.86 0.87 10.31
CA SER A 30 0.18 1.86 9.99
C SER A 30 1.44 1.75 10.87
N LEU A 31 1.28 1.38 12.15
CA LEU A 31 2.40 1.19 13.07
C LEU A 31 3.21 -0.06 12.75
N THR A 32 2.52 -1.16 12.40
CA THR A 32 3.18 -2.40 11.93
C THR A 32 3.99 -2.15 10.66
N ILE A 33 3.44 -1.41 9.71
CA ILE A 33 4.14 -1.08 8.45
C ILE A 33 5.33 -0.17 8.72
N ARG A 34 5.19 0.82 9.60
CA ARG A 34 6.30 1.68 10.02
C ARG A 34 7.42 0.86 10.66
N ALA A 35 7.07 -0.07 11.53
CA ALA A 35 8.02 -0.96 12.20
C ALA A 35 8.72 -1.90 11.20
N LEU A 36 7.94 -2.51 10.26
CA LEU A 36 8.50 -3.33 9.17
C LEU A 36 9.45 -2.52 8.29
N THR A 37 9.06 -1.31 7.89
CA THR A 37 9.90 -0.41 7.08
C THR A 37 11.20 -0.07 7.80
N ALA A 38 11.12 0.25 9.10
CA ALA A 38 12.30 0.54 9.91
C ALA A 38 13.21 -0.69 10.08
N PHE A 39 12.63 -1.87 10.33
CA PHE A 39 13.37 -3.11 10.40
C PHE A 39 14.02 -3.46 9.06
N GLN A 40 13.30 -3.38 7.96
CA GLN A 40 13.85 -3.64 6.61
C GLN A 40 15.06 -2.76 6.32
N LYS A 41 14.99 -1.46 6.67
CA LYS A 41 16.13 -0.54 6.58
C LYS A 41 17.32 -1.01 7.40
N SER A 42 17.08 -1.42 8.65
CA SER A 42 18.17 -1.83 9.58
C SER A 42 18.91 -3.08 9.12
N VAL A 43 18.25 -3.96 8.32
CA VAL A 43 18.84 -5.21 7.82
C VAL A 43 19.21 -5.17 6.32
N GLY A 44 19.21 -3.97 5.70
CA GLY A 44 19.60 -3.77 4.30
C GLY A 44 18.63 -4.39 3.30
N LEU A 45 17.34 -4.49 3.65
CA LEU A 45 16.28 -4.87 2.75
C LEU A 45 15.60 -3.65 2.14
N LYS A 46 14.89 -3.86 1.02
CA LYS A 46 13.98 -2.85 0.49
C LYS A 46 12.93 -2.52 1.55
N ALA A 47 12.84 -1.25 1.93
CA ALA A 47 11.99 -0.77 3.00
C ALA A 47 10.57 -0.45 2.48
N ASP A 48 9.87 -1.49 2.01
CA ASP A 48 8.51 -1.38 1.44
C ASP A 48 7.41 -1.58 2.48
N GLY A 49 7.76 -1.87 3.74
CA GLY A 49 6.81 -2.12 4.82
C GLY A 49 6.00 -3.40 4.66
N LEU A 50 6.36 -4.26 3.69
CA LEU A 50 5.64 -5.49 3.39
C LEU A 50 6.33 -6.70 4.03
N LEU A 51 5.51 -7.61 4.60
CA LEU A 51 6.00 -8.87 5.15
C LEU A 51 6.16 -9.91 4.02
N GLY A 52 7.21 -9.74 3.21
CA GLY A 52 7.57 -10.70 2.16
C GLY A 52 8.56 -11.76 2.64
N PRO A 53 8.85 -12.80 1.83
CA PRO A 53 9.72 -13.92 2.22
C PRO A 53 11.13 -13.49 2.69
N ARG A 54 11.69 -12.43 2.12
CA ARG A 54 13.00 -11.88 2.52
C ARG A 54 12.92 -11.20 3.88
N THR A 55 11.84 -10.45 4.14
CA THR A 55 11.58 -9.82 5.44
C THR A 55 11.34 -10.86 6.51
N GLU A 56 10.54 -11.91 6.21
CA GLU A 56 10.33 -13.05 7.11
C GLU A 56 11.64 -13.75 7.49
N ALA A 57 12.49 -14.04 6.49
CA ALA A 57 13.77 -14.69 6.73
C ALA A 57 14.69 -13.86 7.65
N LYS A 58 14.70 -12.54 7.44
CA LYS A 58 15.49 -11.61 8.25
C LYS A 58 14.90 -11.43 9.67
N LEU A 59 13.58 -11.37 9.81
CA LEU A 59 12.92 -11.34 11.13
C LEU A 59 13.24 -12.61 11.92
N LYS A 60 13.11 -13.80 11.32
CA LYS A 60 13.46 -15.07 11.94
C LYS A 60 14.93 -15.15 12.35
N ALA A 61 15.82 -14.60 11.53
CA ALA A 61 17.26 -14.58 11.84
C ALA A 61 17.62 -13.55 12.93
N ALA A 62 16.85 -12.48 13.04
CA ALA A 62 17.08 -11.40 14.02
C ALA A 62 16.42 -11.67 15.39
N THR A 63 15.51 -12.64 15.47
CA THR A 63 14.87 -13.10 16.71
C THR A 63 15.36 -14.53 17.07
N PRO A 64 16.60 -14.73 17.52
CA PRO A 64 17.02 -16.03 18.05
C PRO A 64 16.28 -16.28 19.37
N GLU A 65 15.92 -17.54 19.60
CA GLU A 65 15.35 -17.95 20.89
C GLU A 65 16.20 -17.42 22.06
N ALA A 66 15.55 -16.68 22.94
CA ALA A 66 15.95 -16.13 24.23
C ALA A 66 17.44 -16.18 24.60
N GLY A 67 18.08 -15.04 24.57
CA GLY A 67 19.31 -14.79 25.33
C GLY A 67 20.36 -13.94 24.63
N THR A 68 20.17 -12.65 24.55
CA THR A 68 21.18 -11.60 24.85
C THR A 68 20.59 -10.22 24.59
N LYS A 69 20.63 -9.39 25.62
CA LYS A 69 20.19 -7.98 25.57
C LYS A 69 21.34 -7.14 25.04
N ASP A 70 21.25 -6.65 23.82
CA ASP A 70 21.97 -5.44 23.43
C ASP A 70 20.97 -4.45 22.81
N LYS A 71 20.72 -3.36 23.53
CA LYS A 71 19.75 -2.33 23.22
C LYS A 71 20.46 -1.14 22.59
N THR A 72 20.89 -1.25 21.35
CA THR A 72 21.29 -0.06 20.57
C THR A 72 20.53 -0.05 19.26
N PRO A 73 19.59 0.89 19.04
CA PRO A 73 18.96 1.05 17.74
C PRO A 73 20.03 1.45 16.72
N PRO A 74 20.15 0.76 15.58
CA PRO A 74 21.06 1.21 14.53
C PRO A 74 20.63 2.56 13.98
N ALA A 75 21.63 3.42 13.72
CA ALA A 75 21.45 4.77 13.18
C ALA A 75 20.63 4.76 11.86
N PRO A 76 19.87 5.83 11.56
CA PRO A 76 19.07 5.89 10.35
C PRO A 76 19.97 5.84 9.10
N LEU A 77 19.84 4.80 8.30
CA LEU A 77 20.45 4.71 6.98
C LEU A 77 19.64 5.55 5.96
N ALA A 78 20.38 6.14 5.02
CA ALA A 78 19.84 7.01 3.96
C ALA A 78 18.69 6.34 3.19
N ALA A 79 17.74 7.15 2.73
CA ALA A 79 16.56 6.72 1.99
C ALA A 79 16.91 5.79 0.83
N GLU A 80 16.30 4.60 0.80
CA GLU A 80 16.41 3.66 -0.30
C GLU A 80 15.75 4.24 -1.57
N PRO A 81 16.45 4.21 -2.73
CA PRO A 81 16.00 4.90 -3.93
C PRO A 81 14.82 4.25 -4.69
N ASP A 82 14.27 3.12 -4.22
CA ASP A 82 13.39 2.30 -5.06
C ASP A 82 11.88 2.32 -4.74
N MET A 83 11.45 2.86 -3.59
CA MET A 83 10.02 2.97 -3.32
C MET A 83 9.50 4.35 -3.72
N PRO A 84 8.51 4.42 -4.66
CA PRO A 84 7.95 5.70 -5.06
C PRO A 84 7.39 6.48 -3.87
N PRO A 85 7.62 7.81 -3.76
CA PRO A 85 7.20 8.59 -2.59
C PRO A 85 5.69 8.57 -2.35
N TRP A 86 4.88 8.45 -3.41
CA TRP A 86 3.43 8.31 -3.27
C TRP A 86 3.03 6.96 -2.67
N LEU A 87 3.79 5.89 -2.93
CA LEU A 87 3.52 4.58 -2.33
C LEU A 87 3.90 4.57 -0.85
N THR A 88 5.01 5.20 -0.48
CA THR A 88 5.37 5.45 0.92
C THR A 88 4.27 6.24 1.64
N SER A 89 3.81 7.34 1.02
CA SER A 89 2.71 8.16 1.56
C SER A 89 1.43 7.33 1.74
N ALA A 90 1.06 6.53 0.74
CA ALA A 90 -0.15 5.70 0.76
C ALA A 90 -0.10 4.59 1.81
N SER A 91 1.06 4.00 2.06
CA SER A 91 1.22 2.94 3.05
C SER A 91 0.96 3.40 4.48
N HIS A 92 1.15 4.70 4.77
CA HIS A 92 0.84 5.26 6.09
C HIS A 92 -0.67 5.33 6.39
N ASP A 93 -1.51 5.26 5.36
CA ASP A 93 -2.98 5.28 5.53
C ASP A 93 -3.59 3.86 5.56
N LEU A 94 -2.77 2.80 5.56
CA LEU A 94 -3.25 1.41 5.69
C LEU A 94 -4.08 1.26 6.98
N GLY A 95 -5.26 0.61 6.84
CA GLY A 95 -6.22 0.49 7.94
C GLY A 95 -7.11 1.72 8.15
N LEU A 96 -6.89 2.83 7.43
CA LEU A 96 -7.84 3.94 7.42
C LEU A 96 -9.17 3.45 6.84
N HIS A 97 -10.29 3.72 7.50
CA HIS A 97 -11.63 3.29 7.11
C HIS A 97 -12.61 4.44 7.18
N GLU A 98 -13.75 4.29 6.51
CA GLU A 98 -14.87 5.22 6.61
C GLU A 98 -15.37 5.37 8.05
N GLY A 99 -16.10 6.41 8.29
CA GLY A 99 -16.76 6.64 9.58
C GLY A 99 -17.85 5.61 9.87
N VAL A 100 -18.19 5.42 11.12
CA VAL A 100 -19.22 4.48 11.52
C VAL A 100 -20.59 5.15 11.46
N GLY A 101 -21.56 4.52 10.79
CA GLY A 101 -22.94 4.99 10.67
C GLY A 101 -23.06 6.28 9.84
N LYS A 102 -23.48 7.39 10.47
CA LYS A 102 -23.59 8.70 9.80
C LYS A 102 -22.39 9.62 10.00
N ALA A 103 -21.40 9.18 10.75
CA ALA A 103 -20.21 9.98 11.03
C ALA A 103 -19.18 9.81 9.91
N ASN A 104 -18.69 10.91 9.37
CA ASN A 104 -17.60 10.90 8.40
C ASN A 104 -16.24 10.76 9.08
N ASN A 105 -15.34 9.98 8.53
CA ASN A 105 -13.96 9.98 8.96
C ASN A 105 -13.23 11.20 8.35
N PRO A 106 -12.77 12.16 9.16
CA PRO A 106 -12.14 13.38 8.66
C PRO A 106 -10.86 13.13 7.86
N LYS A 107 -10.15 12.01 8.10
CA LYS A 107 -8.97 11.63 7.31
C LYS A 107 -9.36 11.17 5.90
N VAL A 108 -10.45 10.41 5.74
CA VAL A 108 -10.97 10.03 4.41
C VAL A 108 -11.45 11.27 3.66
N VAL A 109 -12.21 12.15 4.33
CA VAL A 109 -12.66 13.44 3.73
C VAL A 109 -11.46 14.30 3.31
N ALA A 110 -10.36 14.29 4.08
CA ALA A 110 -9.15 15.05 3.74
C ALA A 110 -8.50 14.55 2.43
N LEU A 111 -8.62 13.26 2.08
CA LEU A 111 -8.10 12.72 0.81
C LEU A 111 -8.74 13.41 -0.40
N PHE A 112 -10.04 13.72 -0.34
CA PHE A 112 -10.69 14.48 -1.42
C PHE A 112 -10.10 15.87 -1.57
N LYS A 113 -9.90 16.58 -0.46
CA LYS A 113 -9.29 17.92 -0.46
C LYS A 113 -7.89 17.88 -1.06
N ASP A 114 -7.07 16.92 -0.64
CA ASP A 114 -5.68 16.78 -1.09
C ASP A 114 -5.59 16.36 -2.56
N ALA A 115 -6.59 15.62 -3.06
CA ALA A 115 -6.72 15.28 -4.47
C ALA A 115 -7.29 16.44 -5.33
N GLY A 116 -7.62 17.60 -4.73
CA GLY A 116 -8.15 18.78 -5.42
C GLY A 116 -9.68 18.91 -5.41
N PHE A 117 -10.40 18.09 -4.62
CA PHE A 117 -11.86 18.05 -4.55
C PHE A 117 -12.40 18.49 -3.18
N ALA A 118 -11.98 19.68 -2.72
CA ALA A 118 -12.36 20.21 -1.41
C ALA A 118 -13.87 20.42 -1.21
N GLY A 119 -14.68 20.33 -2.27
CA GLY A 119 -16.15 20.39 -2.22
C GLY A 119 -16.80 19.12 -1.66
N VAL A 120 -16.15 17.96 -1.71
CA VAL A 120 -16.67 16.70 -1.14
C VAL A 120 -16.49 16.75 0.39
N LYS A 121 -17.57 16.49 1.12
CA LYS A 121 -17.62 16.64 2.59
C LYS A 121 -18.00 15.35 3.32
N ASP A 122 -18.24 14.28 2.61
CA ASP A 122 -18.60 12.98 3.15
C ASP A 122 -17.63 11.90 2.65
N ASP A 123 -17.55 10.80 3.37
CA ASP A 123 -16.73 9.64 3.05
C ASP A 123 -17.53 8.48 2.40
N ALA A 124 -18.84 8.67 2.24
CA ALA A 124 -19.69 7.73 1.50
C ALA A 124 -19.57 7.89 -0.03
N THR A 125 -18.98 9.01 -0.48
CA THR A 125 -18.62 9.17 -1.89
C THR A 125 -17.44 8.25 -2.23
N ALA A 126 -17.50 7.50 -3.34
CA ALA A 126 -16.42 6.59 -3.75
C ALA A 126 -15.06 7.31 -3.80
N TRP A 127 -14.09 6.86 -3.00
CA TRP A 127 -12.83 7.58 -2.77
C TRP A 127 -11.55 6.87 -3.21
N CYS A 128 -11.66 5.78 -3.97
CA CYS A 128 -10.45 5.12 -4.51
C CYS A 128 -9.61 6.07 -5.39
N ALA A 129 -10.24 6.89 -6.23
CA ALA A 129 -9.55 7.89 -7.05
C ALA A 129 -9.02 9.07 -6.22
N ALA A 130 -9.75 9.47 -5.18
CA ALA A 130 -9.29 10.50 -4.24
C ALA A 130 -8.05 10.01 -3.45
N PHE A 131 -8.04 8.75 -3.01
CA PHE A 131 -6.88 8.13 -2.36
C PHE A 131 -5.63 8.20 -3.24
N VAL A 132 -5.71 7.66 -4.46
CA VAL A 132 -4.57 7.70 -5.40
C VAL A 132 -4.17 9.13 -5.70
N GLY A 133 -5.14 10.02 -5.95
CA GLY A 133 -4.91 11.43 -6.25
C GLY A 133 -4.23 12.19 -5.13
N ALA A 134 -4.65 11.99 -3.88
CA ALA A 134 -4.07 12.62 -2.70
C ALA A 134 -2.59 12.26 -2.53
N HIS A 135 -2.25 10.96 -2.64
CA HIS A 135 -0.88 10.51 -2.45
C HIS A 135 0.04 10.92 -3.60
N LEU A 136 -0.45 10.96 -4.84
CA LEU A 136 0.27 11.55 -5.95
C LEU A 136 0.53 13.04 -5.72
N GLN A 137 -0.50 13.81 -5.35
CA GLN A 137 -0.41 15.25 -5.11
C GLN A 137 0.54 15.58 -3.95
N ARG A 138 0.43 14.88 -2.82
CA ARG A 138 1.35 15.02 -1.66
C ARG A 138 2.80 14.75 -2.04
N SER A 139 3.02 13.95 -3.07
CA SER A 139 4.35 13.58 -3.58
C SER A 139 4.81 14.45 -4.77
N GLY A 140 4.07 15.53 -5.10
CA GLY A 140 4.43 16.46 -6.15
C GLY A 140 4.04 16.04 -7.57
N PHE A 141 3.17 15.02 -7.71
CA PHE A 141 2.69 14.55 -9.01
C PHE A 141 1.22 14.96 -9.21
N LYS A 142 0.94 15.59 -10.34
CA LYS A 142 -0.42 16.00 -10.70
C LYS A 142 -1.30 14.73 -10.90
N PRO A 143 -2.41 14.59 -10.17
CA PRO A 143 -3.34 13.48 -10.36
C PRO A 143 -4.14 13.61 -11.65
N SER A 144 -5.04 12.65 -11.93
CA SER A 144 -5.89 12.67 -13.14
C SER A 144 -6.85 13.87 -13.22
N GLY A 145 -7.13 14.52 -12.09
CA GLY A 145 -8.09 15.63 -12.01
C GLY A 145 -9.55 15.16 -12.03
N SER A 146 -9.83 13.89 -11.74
CA SER A 146 -11.17 13.32 -11.73
C SER A 146 -11.32 12.29 -10.61
N LEU A 147 -12.53 12.18 -10.03
CA LEU A 147 -12.89 11.14 -9.07
C LEU A 147 -13.33 9.82 -9.76
N ALA A 148 -13.44 9.81 -11.07
CA ALA A 148 -13.67 8.57 -11.83
C ALA A 148 -12.39 7.73 -11.85
N ALA A 149 -12.40 6.54 -11.28
CA ALA A 149 -11.22 5.65 -11.21
C ALA A 149 -10.58 5.43 -12.58
N ARG A 150 -11.37 5.26 -13.62
CA ARG A 150 -10.91 5.02 -15.00
C ARG A 150 -10.31 6.23 -15.69
N SER A 151 -10.41 7.43 -15.10
CA SER A 151 -9.68 8.61 -15.62
C SER A 151 -8.15 8.38 -15.61
N TYR A 152 -7.68 7.52 -14.72
CA TYR A 152 -6.26 7.15 -14.68
C TYR A 152 -5.81 6.29 -15.86
N GLU A 153 -6.70 5.73 -16.69
CA GLU A 153 -6.32 4.99 -17.90
C GLU A 153 -5.63 5.89 -18.93
N ALA A 154 -5.85 7.19 -18.88
CA ALA A 154 -5.20 8.18 -19.75
C ALA A 154 -4.07 8.95 -19.03
N TRP A 155 -3.83 8.69 -17.74
CA TRP A 155 -2.85 9.40 -16.93
C TRP A 155 -1.42 8.88 -17.17
N GLY A 156 -0.44 9.80 -17.20
CA GLY A 156 0.97 9.44 -17.31
C GLY A 156 1.32 8.61 -18.56
N VAL A 157 2.28 7.72 -18.44
CA VAL A 157 2.69 6.79 -19.51
C VAL A 157 2.17 5.39 -19.25
N GLY A 158 1.76 4.68 -20.31
CA GLY A 158 1.29 3.30 -20.24
C GLY A 158 2.44 2.32 -20.05
N LEU A 159 2.25 1.32 -19.20
CA LEU A 159 3.18 0.22 -19.00
C LEU A 159 2.60 -1.08 -19.52
N LYS A 160 3.46 -1.91 -20.13
CA LYS A 160 3.09 -3.29 -20.56
C LYS A 160 2.99 -4.24 -19.36
N ASN A 161 3.89 -4.08 -18.40
CA ASN A 161 3.95 -4.87 -17.18
C ASN A 161 3.93 -3.94 -15.97
N PRO A 162 3.38 -4.40 -14.82
CA PRO A 162 3.39 -3.59 -13.61
C PRO A 162 4.80 -3.43 -13.04
N VAL A 163 5.03 -2.29 -12.42
CA VAL A 163 6.18 -2.01 -11.56
C VAL A 163 5.67 -1.59 -10.18
N LEU A 164 6.50 -1.66 -9.14
CA LEU A 164 6.13 -1.28 -7.79
C LEU A 164 5.64 0.18 -7.77
N GLY A 165 4.46 0.40 -7.17
CA GLY A 165 3.85 1.71 -7.04
C GLY A 165 3.23 2.27 -8.32
N CYS A 166 3.22 1.55 -9.44
CA CYS A 166 2.49 2.03 -10.61
C CYS A 166 0.98 2.10 -10.29
N VAL A 167 0.31 3.09 -10.88
CA VAL A 167 -1.14 3.22 -10.80
C VAL A 167 -1.78 2.17 -11.68
N CYS A 168 -2.67 1.38 -11.10
CA CYS A 168 -3.40 0.33 -11.79
C CYS A 168 -4.89 0.64 -11.78
N THR A 169 -5.54 0.45 -12.93
CA THR A 169 -6.99 0.51 -13.05
C THR A 169 -7.56 -0.83 -13.45
N LYS A 170 -8.74 -1.14 -12.95
CA LYS A 170 -9.50 -2.34 -13.33
C LYS A 170 -10.95 -2.02 -13.58
N LYS A 171 -11.63 -2.88 -14.32
CA LYS A 171 -13.09 -2.80 -14.51
C LYS A 171 -13.82 -3.19 -13.21
N ARG A 172 -15.01 -2.59 -13.02
CA ARG A 172 -15.97 -3.01 -12.02
C ARG A 172 -17.13 -3.70 -12.72
N GLY A 173 -17.22 -5.02 -12.57
CA GLY A 173 -18.21 -5.83 -13.28
C GLY A 173 -18.17 -5.61 -14.79
N ASN A 174 -19.35 -5.51 -15.40
CA ASN A 174 -19.52 -5.26 -16.85
C ASN A 174 -19.68 -3.76 -17.20
N SER A 175 -19.47 -2.85 -16.25
CA SER A 175 -19.66 -1.42 -16.49
C SER A 175 -18.61 -0.89 -17.49
N SER A 176 -19.05 -0.03 -18.40
CA SER A 176 -18.18 0.66 -19.35
C SER A 176 -17.43 1.84 -18.74
N TRP A 177 -17.87 2.37 -17.60
CA TRP A 177 -17.33 3.58 -16.96
C TRP A 177 -16.86 3.37 -15.51
N GLN A 178 -17.47 2.44 -14.79
CA GLN A 178 -17.05 2.15 -13.41
C GLN A 178 -15.77 1.33 -13.40
N GLY A 179 -14.97 1.57 -12.40
CA GLY A 179 -13.72 0.87 -12.19
C GLY A 179 -13.19 1.09 -10.79
N HIS A 180 -12.05 0.51 -10.53
CA HIS A 180 -11.28 0.72 -9.33
C HIS A 180 -9.86 1.15 -9.69
N VAL A 181 -9.21 1.94 -8.83
CA VAL A 181 -7.84 2.40 -9.01
C VAL A 181 -7.04 2.24 -7.72
N PHE A 182 -5.81 1.78 -7.86
CA PHE A 182 -4.92 1.46 -6.73
C PHE A 182 -3.45 1.52 -7.15
N PHE A 183 -2.53 1.47 -6.20
CA PHE A 183 -1.10 1.31 -6.44
C PHE A 183 -0.70 -0.16 -6.41
N VAL A 184 0.07 -0.61 -7.38
CA VAL A 184 0.58 -1.99 -7.40
C VAL A 184 1.64 -2.17 -6.32
N VAL A 185 1.48 -3.22 -5.51
CA VAL A 185 2.44 -3.60 -4.45
C VAL A 185 2.96 -5.02 -4.61
N GLY A 186 2.43 -5.78 -5.56
CA GLY A 186 2.90 -7.13 -5.84
C GLY A 186 2.24 -7.75 -7.07
N LEU A 187 2.81 -8.87 -7.51
CA LEU A 187 2.31 -9.71 -8.60
C LEU A 187 2.58 -11.16 -8.24
N SER A 188 1.57 -12.03 -8.27
CA SER A 188 1.77 -13.46 -7.97
C SER A 188 2.81 -14.10 -8.90
N ALA A 189 3.45 -15.16 -8.44
CA ALA A 189 4.50 -15.85 -9.19
C ALA A 189 4.04 -16.37 -10.57
N ASP A 190 2.74 -16.74 -10.69
CA ASP A 190 2.13 -17.14 -11.95
C ASP A 190 1.68 -15.96 -12.82
N GLY A 191 1.85 -14.72 -12.33
CA GLY A 191 1.48 -13.48 -13.01
C GLY A 191 -0.03 -13.24 -13.16
N LYS A 192 -0.89 -14.03 -12.51
CA LYS A 192 -2.35 -13.95 -12.68
C LYS A 192 -3.05 -13.05 -11.66
N THR A 193 -2.39 -12.73 -10.54
CA THR A 193 -2.95 -11.91 -9.46
C THR A 193 -2.08 -10.68 -9.24
N VAL A 194 -2.69 -9.50 -9.29
CA VAL A 194 -2.07 -8.22 -8.94
C VAL A 194 -2.48 -7.87 -7.52
N PHE A 195 -1.49 -7.56 -6.66
CA PHE A 195 -1.75 -7.06 -5.32
C PHE A 195 -1.75 -5.54 -5.35
N GLY A 196 -2.81 -4.92 -4.84
CA GLY A 196 -3.04 -3.49 -4.90
C GLY A 196 -3.31 -2.85 -3.56
N LEU A 197 -2.54 -1.80 -3.21
CA LEU A 197 -2.83 -0.90 -2.11
C LEU A 197 -3.79 0.18 -2.60
N GLY A 198 -5.01 0.20 -2.10
CA GLY A 198 -6.03 1.13 -2.53
C GLY A 198 -6.96 1.56 -1.41
N GLY A 199 -7.59 2.72 -1.60
CA GLY A 199 -8.67 3.21 -0.78
C GLY A 199 -10.02 2.70 -1.26
N ASN A 200 -11.01 2.72 -0.38
CA ASN A 200 -12.37 2.26 -0.64
C ASN A 200 -12.43 0.78 -1.08
N GLN A 201 -11.62 -0.05 -0.44
CA GLN A 201 -11.60 -1.50 -0.59
C GLN A 201 -12.28 -2.11 0.64
N SER A 202 -13.58 -2.40 0.55
CA SER A 202 -14.47 -2.66 1.69
C SER A 202 -14.41 -1.52 2.71
N ASP A 203 -14.64 -0.30 2.20
CA ASP A 203 -14.71 0.96 2.94
C ASP A 203 -13.43 1.31 3.73
N ALA A 204 -12.30 0.75 3.29
CA ALA A 204 -11.01 0.93 3.96
C ALA A 204 -9.83 1.05 2.98
N VAL A 205 -8.68 1.51 3.50
CA VAL A 205 -7.38 1.37 2.85
C VAL A 205 -6.82 0.00 3.18
N THR A 206 -6.70 -0.84 2.19
CA THR A 206 -6.20 -2.22 2.35
C THR A 206 -5.29 -2.61 1.20
N VAL A 207 -4.57 -3.72 1.35
CA VAL A 207 -4.01 -4.45 0.22
C VAL A 207 -5.00 -5.52 -0.19
N ALA A 208 -5.37 -5.54 -1.48
CA ALA A 208 -6.29 -6.52 -2.03
C ALA A 208 -5.69 -7.26 -3.22
N ALA A 209 -6.20 -8.47 -3.48
CA ALA A 209 -5.80 -9.34 -4.56
C ALA A 209 -6.83 -9.24 -5.71
N PHE A 210 -6.36 -8.85 -6.89
CA PHE A 210 -7.18 -8.66 -8.08
C PHE A 210 -6.72 -9.57 -9.21
N LYS A 211 -7.65 -10.10 -10.00
CA LYS A 211 -7.32 -10.86 -11.19
C LYS A 211 -6.66 -9.95 -12.23
N ARG A 212 -5.50 -10.31 -12.73
CA ARG A 212 -4.82 -9.53 -13.78
C ARG A 212 -5.67 -9.38 -15.05
N SER A 213 -6.55 -10.34 -15.34
CA SER A 213 -7.45 -10.29 -16.49
C SER A 213 -8.51 -9.17 -16.41
N GLU A 214 -8.76 -8.62 -15.21
CA GLU A 214 -9.68 -7.50 -15.00
C GLU A 214 -8.98 -6.13 -15.11
N VAL A 215 -7.65 -6.11 -15.14
CA VAL A 215 -6.83 -4.89 -15.23
C VAL A 215 -7.00 -4.26 -16.60
N THR A 216 -7.24 -2.96 -16.62
CA THR A 216 -7.40 -2.17 -17.86
C THR A 216 -6.15 -1.37 -18.19
N SER A 217 -5.38 -0.93 -17.19
CA SER A 217 -4.12 -0.24 -17.44
C SER A 217 -3.15 -0.29 -16.24
N PHE A 218 -1.85 -0.19 -16.56
CA PHE A 218 -0.79 0.17 -15.63
C PHE A 218 -0.20 1.49 -16.08
N ARG A 219 -0.01 2.44 -15.17
CA ARG A 219 0.40 3.81 -15.47
C ARG A 219 1.53 4.30 -14.56
N TRP A 220 2.40 5.11 -15.12
CA TRP A 220 3.54 5.70 -14.43
C TRP A 220 3.60 7.21 -14.69
N PRO A 221 4.08 8.04 -13.74
CA PRO A 221 4.23 9.47 -13.98
C PRO A 221 5.11 9.75 -15.21
N SER A 222 4.63 10.57 -16.15
CA SER A 222 5.38 10.90 -17.36
C SER A 222 6.66 11.70 -17.09
N SER A 223 6.75 12.33 -15.92
CA SER A 223 7.92 13.11 -15.48
C SER A 223 9.05 12.28 -14.89
N LEU A 224 8.85 10.97 -14.72
CA LEU A 224 9.85 10.06 -14.16
C LEU A 224 10.25 8.97 -15.14
N PRO A 225 11.52 8.53 -15.12
CA PRO A 225 11.92 7.34 -15.85
C PRO A 225 11.16 6.11 -15.31
N VAL A 226 10.73 5.24 -16.21
CA VAL A 226 10.10 3.97 -15.82
C VAL A 226 11.16 3.08 -15.17
N PRO A 227 10.89 2.49 -13.99
CA PRO A 227 11.82 1.56 -13.35
C PRO A 227 12.15 0.39 -14.28
N LYS A 228 13.44 0.03 -14.35
CA LYS A 228 13.91 -1.08 -15.18
C LYS A 228 13.62 -2.45 -14.59
N THR A 229 13.49 -2.51 -13.24
CA THR A 229 13.20 -3.76 -12.53
C THR A 229 11.71 -3.93 -12.36
N THR A 230 11.24 -5.14 -12.63
CA THR A 230 9.87 -5.59 -12.36
C THR A 230 9.82 -6.53 -11.16
N ASP A 231 10.82 -6.46 -10.28
CA ASP A 231 10.90 -7.30 -9.07
C ASP A 231 9.82 -6.91 -8.07
N LEU A 232 8.64 -7.43 -8.32
CA LEU A 232 7.47 -7.25 -7.46
C LEU A 232 7.42 -8.39 -6.43
N PRO A 233 7.00 -8.12 -5.19
CA PRO A 233 6.65 -9.17 -4.24
C PRO A 233 5.66 -10.15 -4.87
N THR A 234 5.95 -11.45 -4.76
CA THR A 234 5.09 -12.51 -5.33
C THR A 234 3.94 -12.91 -4.40
N SER A 235 4.01 -12.47 -3.15
CA SER A 235 2.94 -12.57 -2.16
C SER A 235 2.98 -11.33 -1.27
N VAL A 236 1.83 -10.89 -0.80
CA VAL A 236 1.70 -9.75 0.12
C VAL A 236 0.90 -10.22 1.32
N ALA A 237 1.52 -10.17 2.52
CA ALA A 237 0.85 -10.55 3.75
C ALA A 237 -0.35 -9.63 4.01
N GLY A 238 -1.46 -10.21 4.49
CA GLY A 238 -2.69 -9.46 4.75
C GLY A 238 -3.47 -9.02 3.50
N ALA A 239 -3.06 -9.44 2.29
CA ALA A 239 -3.84 -9.16 1.10
C ALA A 239 -5.22 -9.83 1.18
N LYS A 240 -6.27 -9.02 1.09
CA LYS A 240 -7.66 -9.46 1.14
C LYS A 240 -8.12 -9.92 -0.24
N ALA A 241 -8.81 -11.05 -0.31
CA ALA A 241 -9.50 -11.48 -1.53
C ALA A 241 -10.98 -11.04 -1.48
N GLY A 242 -11.55 -10.70 -2.65
CA GLY A 242 -12.98 -10.42 -2.76
C GLY A 242 -13.42 -9.14 -2.03
N VAL A 243 -12.58 -8.10 -2.00
CA VAL A 243 -12.99 -6.79 -1.43
C VAL A 243 -14.16 -6.19 -2.20
N SER A 244 -15.11 -5.60 -1.48
CA SER A 244 -16.13 -4.73 -2.07
C SER A 244 -15.45 -3.44 -2.54
N GLU A 245 -15.88 -2.95 -3.69
CA GLU A 245 -15.46 -1.67 -4.26
C GLU A 245 -16.70 -0.79 -4.31
N ALA A 246 -16.84 0.18 -3.43
CA ALA A 246 -18.01 1.05 -3.35
C ALA A 246 -18.16 1.97 -4.57
#